data_def2a80d16319da4c8f9b126b3851a85
#
_entry.id   def2a80d16319da4c8f9b126b3851a85
#
_cell.length_a   1.000
_cell.length_b   1.000
_cell.length_c   1.000
_cell.angle_alpha   90.00
_cell.angle_beta   90.00
_cell.angle_gamma   90.00
#
_symmetry.space_group_name_H-M   'P 1'
#
loop_
_entity.id
_entity.type
_entity.pdbx_description
1 polymer ?
#
loop_
_entity_poly.entity_id
_entity_poly.type
_entity_poly.pdbx_seq_one_letter_code
_entity_poly.pdbx_strand_id
1 'polypeptide(L)'
;AAIQQKKAYGHSSICQAILLFELKFPLEIAVQTIMYTACSTIIQNAVRAIPLGQTDGQKMFQLAVEKCTESITKIIQLTEKHVGCTSPMLEIKQMQHEHIPVRLFMS
;
A
#
# COMPACT_ATOMS: atom_id res chain seq x y z
N ALA A 1 -12.95 -2.11 -19.21
CA ALA A 1 -13.65 -1.13 -20.08
C ALA A 1 -13.15 0.30 -19.89
N ALA A 2 -13.29 0.94 -18.67
CA ALA A 2 -12.93 2.36 -18.46
C ALA A 2 -11.43 2.65 -18.64
N ILE A 3 -10.54 1.75 -18.20
CA ILE A 3 -9.08 1.89 -18.36
C ILE A 3 -8.71 1.79 -19.85
N GLN A 4 -9.28 0.84 -20.60
CA GLN A 4 -9.04 0.70 -22.04
C GLN A 4 -9.50 1.93 -22.82
N GLN A 5 -10.54 2.61 -22.35
CA GLN A 5 -11.03 3.86 -22.94
C GLN A 5 -10.26 5.10 -22.47
N LYS A 6 -9.19 4.94 -21.70
CA LYS A 6 -8.40 6.03 -21.07
C LYS A 6 -9.24 7.01 -20.21
N LYS A 7 -10.37 6.53 -19.69
CA LYS A 7 -11.24 7.31 -18.78
C LYS A 7 -10.90 7.14 -17.32
N ALA A 8 -10.05 6.17 -16.98
CA ALA A 8 -9.58 5.91 -15.62
C ALA A 8 -8.17 5.33 -15.64
N TYR A 9 -7.42 5.57 -14.56
CA TYR A 9 -6.11 5.00 -14.33
C TYR A 9 -6.24 3.78 -13.40
N GLY A 10 -5.52 2.69 -13.74
CA GLY A 10 -5.55 1.44 -12.97
C GLY A 10 -4.67 1.52 -11.71
N HIS A 11 -4.97 2.41 -10.78
CA HIS A 11 -4.24 2.48 -9.51
C HIS A 11 -4.46 1.19 -8.72
N SER A 12 -3.37 0.57 -8.23
CA SER A 12 -3.41 -0.76 -7.60
C SER A 12 -4.38 -0.84 -6.41
N SER A 13 -4.38 0.16 -5.53
CA SER A 13 -5.27 0.20 -4.36
C SER A 13 -6.75 0.28 -4.76
N ILE A 14 -7.07 1.02 -5.82
CA ILE A 14 -8.45 1.12 -6.33
C ILE A 14 -8.89 -0.22 -6.94
N CYS A 15 -8.01 -0.87 -7.70
CA CYS A 15 -8.30 -2.17 -8.29
C CYS A 15 -8.52 -3.24 -7.20
N GLN A 16 -7.69 -3.24 -6.15
CA GLN A 16 -7.85 -4.13 -5.00
C GLN A 16 -9.18 -3.86 -4.27
N ALA A 17 -9.52 -2.60 -4.03
CA ALA A 17 -10.77 -2.22 -3.37
C ALA A 17 -12.00 -2.69 -4.17
N ILE A 18 -12.00 -2.51 -5.49
CA ILE A 18 -13.07 -2.99 -6.37
C ILE A 18 -13.18 -4.51 -6.32
N LEU A 19 -12.05 -5.23 -6.37
CA LEU A 19 -12.04 -6.68 -6.30
C LEU A 19 -12.62 -7.19 -4.97
N LEU A 20 -12.21 -6.61 -3.84
CA LEU A 20 -12.71 -6.98 -2.52
C LEU A 20 -14.20 -6.66 -2.36
N PHE A 21 -14.66 -5.55 -2.95
CA PHE A 21 -16.07 -5.20 -2.99
C PHE A 21 -16.90 -6.21 -3.81
N GLU A 22 -16.45 -6.59 -5.00
CA GLU A 22 -17.12 -7.59 -5.84
C GLU A 22 -17.17 -8.98 -5.16
N LEU A 23 -16.13 -9.33 -4.42
CA LEU A 23 -16.08 -10.55 -3.61
C LEU A 23 -16.90 -10.46 -2.30
N LYS A 24 -17.58 -9.33 -2.07
CA LYS A 24 -18.45 -9.08 -0.89
C LYS A 24 -17.70 -9.20 0.45
N PHE A 25 -16.43 -8.83 0.49
CA PHE A 25 -15.71 -8.76 1.75
C PHE A 25 -16.28 -7.65 2.65
N PRO A 26 -16.42 -7.88 3.96
CA PRO A 26 -16.72 -6.81 4.90
C PRO A 26 -15.70 -5.67 4.80
N LEU A 27 -16.15 -4.43 4.92
CA LEU A 27 -15.30 -3.24 4.75
C LEU A 27 -14.05 -3.28 5.65
N GLU A 28 -14.21 -3.71 6.89
CA GLU A 28 -13.10 -3.84 7.85
C GLU A 28 -12.02 -4.81 7.34
N ILE A 29 -12.44 -5.97 6.87
CA ILE A 29 -11.53 -6.99 6.32
C ILE A 29 -10.86 -6.48 5.03
N ALA A 30 -11.60 -5.76 4.19
CA ALA A 30 -11.04 -5.16 2.98
C ALA A 30 -9.94 -4.14 3.30
N VAL A 31 -10.20 -3.24 4.27
CA VAL A 31 -9.22 -2.25 4.73
C VAL A 31 -7.99 -2.95 5.33
N GLN A 32 -8.19 -3.94 6.21
CA GLN A 32 -7.08 -4.73 6.78
C GLN A 32 -6.22 -5.39 5.70
N THR A 33 -6.85 -6.01 4.70
CA THR A 33 -6.15 -6.69 3.61
C THR A 33 -5.27 -5.72 2.82
N ILE A 34 -5.79 -4.55 2.48
CA ILE A 34 -5.04 -3.52 1.74
C ILE A 34 -3.86 -3.02 2.57
N MET A 35 -4.08 -2.70 3.84
CA MET A 35 -3.02 -2.24 4.73
C MET A 35 -1.94 -3.30 4.96
N TYR A 36 -2.35 -4.54 5.19
CA TYR A 36 -1.43 -5.68 5.33
C TYR A 36 -0.55 -5.84 4.09
N THR A 37 -1.14 -5.80 2.91
CA THR A 37 -0.42 -5.93 1.64
C THR A 37 0.59 -4.79 1.46
N ALA A 38 0.20 -3.56 1.77
CA ALA A 38 1.09 -2.39 1.69
C ALA A 38 2.27 -2.52 2.66
N CYS A 39 2.02 -2.84 3.93
CA CYS A 39 3.07 -3.05 4.93
C CYS A 39 4.02 -4.19 4.55
N SER A 40 3.48 -5.32 4.10
CA SER A 40 4.25 -6.47 3.65
C SER A 40 5.21 -6.09 2.52
N THR A 41 4.70 -5.39 1.51
CA THR A 41 5.49 -4.96 0.36
C THR A 41 6.64 -4.04 0.78
N ILE A 42 6.37 -3.04 1.62
CA ILE A 42 7.39 -2.09 2.09
C ILE A 42 8.47 -2.82 2.89
N ILE A 43 8.08 -3.66 3.84
CA ILE A 43 9.03 -4.36 4.72
C ILE A 43 9.85 -5.39 3.97
N GLN A 44 9.24 -6.15 3.06
CA GLN A 44 9.98 -7.11 2.24
C GLN A 44 10.99 -6.42 1.31
N ASN A 45 10.63 -5.28 0.74
CA ASN A 45 11.57 -4.48 -0.05
C ASN A 45 12.69 -3.91 0.83
N ALA A 46 12.38 -3.46 2.04
CA ALA A 46 13.40 -2.99 2.99
C ALA A 46 14.38 -4.09 3.38
N VAL A 47 13.91 -5.31 3.68
CA VAL A 47 14.76 -6.46 4.00
C VAL A 47 15.73 -6.81 2.85
N ARG A 48 15.30 -6.59 1.60
CA ARG A 48 16.16 -6.84 0.42
C ARG A 48 17.13 -5.71 0.14
N ALA A 49 16.71 -4.45 0.36
CA ALA A 49 17.49 -3.25 0.03
C ALA A 49 18.48 -2.84 1.14
N ILE A 50 18.18 -3.20 2.38
CA ILE A 50 18.96 -2.86 3.57
C ILE A 50 19.45 -4.18 4.18
N PRO A 51 20.65 -4.26 4.80
CA PRO A 51 21.14 -5.46 5.45
C PRO A 51 20.39 -5.76 6.76
N LEU A 52 19.06 -5.87 6.67
CA LEU A 52 18.19 -6.30 7.75
C LEU A 52 18.05 -7.82 7.72
N GLY A 53 18.18 -8.45 8.89
CA GLY A 53 17.92 -9.88 9.02
C GLY A 53 16.43 -10.21 8.82
N GLN A 54 16.12 -11.41 8.33
CA GLN A 54 14.75 -11.89 8.17
C GLN A 54 13.94 -11.82 9.48
N THR A 55 14.58 -12.13 10.61
CA THR A 55 13.96 -12.08 11.94
C THR A 55 13.53 -10.67 12.32
N ASP A 56 14.35 -9.66 12.00
CA ASP A 56 14.02 -8.27 12.31
C ASP A 56 12.94 -7.74 11.36
N GLY A 57 12.96 -8.17 10.11
CA GLY A 57 11.85 -7.92 9.18
C GLY A 57 10.51 -8.46 9.69
N GLN A 58 10.50 -9.67 10.24
CA GLN A 58 9.29 -10.25 10.83
C GLN A 58 8.79 -9.48 12.06
N LYS A 59 9.69 -9.06 12.96
CA LYS A 59 9.32 -8.21 14.11
C LYS A 59 8.73 -6.88 13.67
N MET A 60 9.35 -6.22 12.69
CA MET A 60 8.84 -4.97 12.12
C MET A 60 7.45 -5.15 11.52
N PHE A 61 7.25 -6.26 10.81
CA PHE A 61 5.96 -6.58 10.20
C PHE A 61 4.87 -6.79 11.25
N GLN A 62 5.16 -7.53 12.31
CA GLN A 62 4.22 -7.73 13.41
C GLN A 62 3.80 -6.40 14.04
N LEU A 63 4.77 -5.53 14.37
CA LEU A 63 4.50 -4.20 14.92
C LEU A 63 3.65 -3.35 13.96
N ALA A 64 3.94 -3.41 12.65
CA ALA A 64 3.17 -2.68 11.64
C ALA A 64 1.72 -3.17 11.60
N VAL A 65 1.48 -4.49 11.62
CA VAL A 65 0.14 -5.07 11.62
C VAL A 65 -0.65 -4.67 12.87
N GLU A 66 -0.03 -4.69 14.04
CA GLU A 66 -0.65 -4.22 15.29
C GLU A 66 -1.11 -2.76 15.17
N LYS A 67 -0.24 -1.87 14.68
CA LYS A 67 -0.57 -0.45 14.47
C LYS A 67 -1.64 -0.22 13.41
N CYS A 68 -1.62 -1.01 12.33
CA CYS A 68 -2.68 -1.01 11.33
C CYS A 68 -4.03 -1.38 11.96
N THR A 69 -4.07 -2.44 12.75
CA THR A 69 -5.30 -2.90 13.41
C THR A 69 -5.88 -1.83 14.34
N GLU A 70 -5.05 -1.17 15.14
CA GLU A 70 -5.48 -0.06 15.99
C GLU A 70 -6.09 1.12 15.20
N SER A 71 -5.66 1.30 13.96
CA SER A 71 -6.05 2.44 13.12
C SER A 71 -7.33 2.20 12.31
N ILE A 72 -7.81 0.97 12.19
CA ILE A 72 -8.92 0.59 11.31
C ILE A 72 -10.18 1.40 11.60
N THR A 73 -10.58 1.50 12.86
CA THR A 73 -11.77 2.23 13.27
C THR A 73 -11.74 3.69 12.83
N LYS A 74 -10.56 4.31 12.86
CA LYS A 74 -10.37 5.69 12.40
C LYS A 74 -10.43 5.77 10.88
N ILE A 75 -9.80 4.82 10.18
CA ILE A 75 -9.73 4.79 8.72
C ILE A 75 -11.12 4.64 8.10
N ILE A 76 -11.97 3.78 8.65
CA ILE A 76 -13.34 3.57 8.17
C ILE A 76 -14.20 4.84 8.27
N GLN A 77 -13.88 5.74 9.20
CA GLN A 77 -14.58 7.02 9.37
C GLN A 77 -14.09 8.11 8.41
N LEU A 78 -12.97 7.89 7.70
CA LEU A 78 -12.45 8.86 6.75
C LEU A 78 -13.37 8.98 5.53
N THR A 79 -13.45 10.19 4.99
CA THR A 79 -14.22 10.53 3.80
C THR A 79 -13.30 11.03 2.69
N GLU A 80 -13.82 11.22 1.49
CA GLU A 80 -13.07 11.75 0.35
C GLU A 80 -12.31 13.05 0.65
N LYS A 81 -12.79 13.86 1.60
CA LYS A 81 -12.12 15.10 2.03
C LYS A 81 -10.77 14.87 2.70
N HIS A 82 -10.51 13.64 3.16
CA HIS A 82 -9.25 13.26 3.83
C HIS A 82 -8.24 12.63 2.84
N VAL A 83 -8.62 12.52 1.57
CA VAL A 83 -7.68 12.02 0.53
C VAL A 83 -6.64 13.09 0.27
N GLY A 84 -5.37 12.73 0.44
CA GLY A 84 -4.27 13.66 0.23
C GLY A 84 -2.93 13.00 0.45
N CYS A 85 -1.87 13.75 0.16
CA CYS A 85 -0.51 13.31 0.38
C CYS A 85 -0.05 13.70 1.79
N THR A 86 0.25 12.72 2.62
CA THR A 86 0.80 12.94 3.97
C THR A 86 2.33 12.92 4.00
N SER A 87 2.98 12.46 2.93
CA SER A 87 4.43 12.32 2.84
C SER A 87 4.97 12.83 1.50
N PRO A 88 4.98 14.16 1.28
CA PRO A 88 5.36 14.75 0.00
C PRO A 88 6.75 14.31 -0.48
N MET A 89 7.69 14.14 0.45
CA MET A 89 9.05 13.69 0.11
C MET A 89 9.06 12.26 -0.46
N LEU A 90 8.21 11.37 0.05
CA LEU A 90 8.07 10.01 -0.47
C LEU A 90 7.49 10.03 -1.89
N GLU A 91 6.47 10.84 -2.11
CA GLU A 91 5.87 11.02 -3.45
C GLU A 91 6.89 11.53 -4.47
N ILE A 92 7.65 12.56 -4.12
CA ILE A 92 8.73 13.08 -4.98
C ILE A 92 9.74 11.98 -5.31
N LYS A 93 10.13 11.15 -4.33
CA LYS A 93 11.05 10.04 -4.56
C LYS A 93 10.44 8.96 -5.46
N GLN A 94 9.17 8.67 -5.33
CA GLN A 94 8.47 7.75 -6.21
C GLN A 94 8.40 8.28 -7.66
N MET A 95 8.13 9.56 -7.85
CA MET A 95 8.17 10.19 -9.17
C MET A 95 9.57 10.14 -9.79
N GLN A 96 10.62 10.41 -9.00
CA GLN A 96 12.01 10.32 -9.45
C GLN A 96 12.42 8.90 -9.84
N HIS A 97 11.78 7.87 -9.24
CA HIS A 97 12.07 6.47 -9.54
C HIS A 97 11.81 6.11 -11.02
N GLU A 98 10.93 6.81 -11.71
CA GLU A 98 10.67 6.59 -13.15
C GLU A 98 11.93 6.80 -14.00
N HIS A 99 12.80 7.72 -13.59
CA HIS A 99 14.00 8.12 -14.34
C HIS A 99 15.28 7.40 -13.89
N ILE A 100 15.19 6.46 -12.93
CA ILE A 100 16.37 5.72 -12.45
C ILE A 100 16.77 4.65 -13.48
N PRO A 101 18.01 4.70 -14.01
CA PRO A 101 18.47 3.78 -15.05
C PRO A 101 18.69 2.34 -14.54
N VAL A 102 18.94 2.18 -13.25
CA VAL A 102 19.14 0.86 -12.62
C VAL A 102 18.06 0.64 -11.57
N ARG A 103 17.20 -0.34 -11.79
CA ARG A 103 16.15 -0.73 -10.85
C ARG A 103 16.58 -1.97 -10.09
N LEU A 104 16.66 -1.87 -8.76
CA LEU A 104 17.00 -3.00 -7.89
C LEU A 104 15.90 -4.06 -7.86
N PHE A 105 14.66 -3.64 -8.07
CA PHE A 105 13.50 -4.52 -8.15
C PHE A 105 12.77 -4.25 -9.46
N MET A 106 12.63 -5.30 -10.27
CA MET A 106 11.77 -5.24 -11.45
C MET A 106 10.34 -5.48 -11.01
N SER A 107 9.59 -4.44 -10.91
CA SER A 107 8.16 -4.48 -10.68
C SER A 107 7.48 -3.54 -11.68
#